data_6e2dc162d9586bc3424614341f97028a
#
_entry.id   6e2dc162d9586bc3424614341f97028a
#
_cell.length_a   1.000
_cell.length_b   1.000
_cell.length_c   1.000
_cell.angle_alpha   90.00
_cell.angle_beta   90.00
_cell.angle_gamma   90.00
#
_symmetry.space_group_name_H-M   'P 1'
#
loop_
_entity.id
_entity.type
_entity.pdbx_description
1 polymer ?
#
loop_
_entity_poly.entity_id
_entity_poly.type
_entity_poly.pdbx_seq_one_letter_code
_entity_poly.pdbx_strand_id
1 'polypeptide(L)'
;MKKTFLLLSLLVLISDSVYAQRARVLDRVQEKIDSCFIASFNAPNAYDDLERNIMAGYKSEKSSNIKSYYLYWLSYLTYYKSVSAFKESDMENSQKYVEQAMNYLEEIGNKDSEYYSLLAYEQVFYFQFVKRQDMFIFMDKLSKSLKLAMELGASNPRAFFVNGYYDYYTPKEYGGKKKTEELLLKAINLNNSPRPFAPTWGVADSYSLLIQYYLENGDKAKANAMFLQAIKLFPTSQDILRLKKQL
;
A
#
# COMPACT_ATOMS: atom_id res chain seq x y z
N MET A 1 33.19 40.20 -6.06
CA MET A 1 33.41 38.76 -6.14
C MET A 1 33.18 38.01 -4.82
N LYS A 2 33.69 38.40 -3.65
CA LYS A 2 33.48 37.69 -2.38
C LYS A 2 32.01 37.61 -1.91
N LYS A 3 31.17 38.64 -2.14
CA LYS A 3 29.75 38.64 -1.74
C LYS A 3 28.86 37.72 -2.58
N THR A 4 29.18 37.58 -3.88
CA THR A 4 28.45 36.65 -4.78
C THR A 4 28.75 35.19 -4.47
N PHE A 5 29.97 34.88 -4.04
CA PHE A 5 30.34 33.53 -3.65
C PHE A 5 29.67 33.08 -2.33
N LEU A 6 29.52 34.04 -1.39
CA LEU A 6 28.83 33.76 -0.09
C LEU A 6 27.32 33.54 -0.30
N LEU A 7 26.69 34.25 -1.23
CA LEU A 7 25.26 34.02 -1.55
C LEU A 7 25.01 32.67 -2.23
N LEU A 8 25.92 32.27 -3.15
CA LEU A 8 25.81 30.95 -3.78
C LEU A 8 26.01 29.81 -2.78
N SER A 9 26.99 29.92 -1.87
CA SER A 9 27.21 28.91 -0.85
C SER A 9 26.05 28.81 0.16
N LEU A 10 25.41 29.93 0.49
CA LEU A 10 24.22 29.93 1.37
C LEU A 10 23.00 29.30 0.68
N LEU A 11 22.81 29.55 -0.62
CA LEU A 11 21.75 28.93 -1.41
C LEU A 11 21.91 27.41 -1.54
N VAL A 12 23.14 26.92 -1.71
CA VAL A 12 23.44 25.48 -1.75
C VAL A 12 23.18 24.85 -0.39
N LEU A 13 23.62 25.45 0.72
CA LEU A 13 23.38 24.94 2.07
C LEU A 13 21.89 24.90 2.44
N ILE A 14 21.11 25.88 1.98
CA ILE A 14 19.66 25.92 2.19
C ILE A 14 18.97 24.83 1.33
N SER A 15 19.41 24.61 0.09
CA SER A 15 18.88 23.55 -0.76
C SER A 15 19.17 22.17 -0.20
N ASP A 16 20.37 21.92 0.32
CA ASP A 16 20.75 20.64 0.91
C ASP A 16 20.01 20.37 2.23
N SER A 17 19.80 21.40 3.07
CA SER A 17 19.04 21.26 4.30
C SER A 17 17.54 20.97 4.06
N VAL A 18 16.96 21.63 3.08
CA VAL A 18 15.56 21.39 2.66
C VAL A 18 15.41 20.03 2.02
N TYR A 19 16.35 19.60 1.18
CA TYR A 19 16.34 18.25 0.61
C TYR A 19 16.50 17.16 1.67
N ALA A 20 17.41 17.36 2.63
CA ALA A 20 17.61 16.46 3.75
C ALA A 20 16.40 16.38 4.68
N GLN A 21 15.68 17.47 4.89
CA GLN A 21 14.43 17.48 5.69
C GLN A 21 13.29 16.76 4.95
N ARG A 22 13.18 16.93 3.63
CA ARG A 22 12.20 16.25 2.76
C ARG A 22 12.46 14.74 2.70
N ALA A 23 13.71 14.35 2.51
CA ALA A 23 14.12 12.96 2.54
C ALA A 23 13.74 12.27 3.85
N ARG A 24 13.83 12.97 5.00
CA ARG A 24 13.49 12.40 6.33
C ARG A 24 12.01 12.03 6.48
N VAL A 25 11.08 12.75 5.88
CA VAL A 25 9.63 12.46 6.01
C VAL A 25 9.29 11.20 5.22
N LEU A 26 9.72 11.13 3.95
CA LEU A 26 9.44 9.99 3.07
C LEU A 26 10.41 8.81 3.27
N ASP A 27 11.49 9.02 4.03
CA ASP A 27 12.41 7.93 4.35
C ASP A 27 11.72 6.89 5.22
N ARG A 28 11.76 5.63 4.75
CA ARG A 28 11.11 4.48 5.41
C ARG A 28 9.65 4.76 5.81
N VAL A 29 8.93 5.57 5.02
CA VAL A 29 7.57 6.00 5.35
C VAL A 29 6.61 4.83 5.44
N GLN A 30 6.76 3.80 4.60
CA GLN A 30 5.96 2.58 4.70
C GLN A 30 6.12 1.92 6.06
N GLU A 31 7.35 1.71 6.54
CA GLU A 31 7.62 1.10 7.84
C GLU A 31 7.06 1.93 9.00
N LYS A 32 7.07 3.27 8.87
CA LYS A 32 6.44 4.16 9.85
C LYS A 32 4.92 3.97 9.86
N ILE A 33 4.29 3.85 8.69
CA ILE A 33 2.83 3.59 8.58
C ILE A 33 2.49 2.22 9.17
N ASP A 34 3.27 1.17 8.85
CA ASP A 34 3.08 -0.16 9.42
C ASP A 34 3.21 -0.15 10.96
N SER A 35 4.15 0.64 11.48
CA SER A 35 4.31 0.84 12.92
C SER A 35 3.12 1.58 13.54
N CYS A 36 2.59 2.61 12.87
CA CYS A 36 1.38 3.31 13.30
C CYS A 36 0.17 2.37 13.31
N PHE A 37 0.05 1.50 12.30
CA PHE A 37 -1.02 0.51 12.24
C PHE A 37 -0.99 -0.46 13.43
N ILE A 38 0.18 -0.96 13.79
CA ILE A 38 0.33 -1.81 14.97
C ILE A 38 0.00 -1.05 16.24
N ALA A 39 0.47 0.19 16.36
CA ALA A 39 0.24 1.04 17.53
C ALA A 39 -1.23 1.46 17.69
N SER A 40 -1.99 1.59 16.58
CA SER A 40 -3.37 2.08 16.58
C SER A 40 -4.32 1.23 17.41
N PHE A 41 -4.02 -0.06 17.60
CA PHE A 41 -4.82 -0.94 18.46
C PHE A 41 -4.80 -0.58 19.95
N ASN A 42 -3.84 0.27 20.38
CA ASN A 42 -3.72 0.73 21.75
C ASN A 42 -3.71 2.26 21.86
N ALA A 43 -3.58 2.98 20.75
CA ALA A 43 -3.48 4.42 20.68
C ALA A 43 -4.24 4.94 19.44
N PRO A 44 -5.48 5.43 19.60
CA PRO A 44 -6.31 5.90 18.46
C PRO A 44 -5.66 7.00 17.63
N ASN A 45 -4.77 7.80 18.22
CA ASN A 45 -4.05 8.91 17.57
C ASN A 45 -2.68 8.51 16.98
N ALA A 46 -2.40 7.21 16.87
CA ALA A 46 -1.08 6.72 16.43
C ALA A 46 -0.63 7.26 15.06
N TYR A 47 -1.56 7.63 14.19
CA TYR A 47 -1.27 8.16 12.86
C TYR A 47 -1.06 9.67 12.79
N ASP A 48 -1.52 10.44 13.78
CA ASP A 48 -1.68 11.90 13.67
C ASP A 48 -0.39 12.66 13.39
N ASP A 49 0.69 12.30 14.07
CA ASP A 49 1.99 12.95 13.88
C ASP A 49 2.57 12.65 12.49
N LEU A 50 2.48 11.41 12.05
CA LEU A 50 2.98 11.00 10.74
C LEU A 50 2.17 11.66 9.63
N GLU A 51 0.84 11.67 9.73
CA GLU A 51 -0.05 12.31 8.77
C GLU A 51 0.23 13.81 8.66
N ARG A 52 0.35 14.52 9.79
CA ARG A 52 0.73 15.96 9.80
C ARG A 52 2.06 16.21 9.10
N ASN A 53 3.05 15.36 9.35
CA ASN A 53 4.38 15.51 8.75
C ASN A 53 4.35 15.27 7.24
N ILE A 54 3.64 14.23 6.76
CA ILE A 54 3.49 13.96 5.33
C ILE A 54 2.72 15.09 4.66
N MET A 55 1.63 15.56 5.26
CA MET A 55 0.83 16.69 4.73
C MET A 55 1.63 18.00 4.69
N ALA A 56 2.42 18.29 5.71
CA ALA A 56 3.30 19.47 5.71
C ALA A 56 4.36 19.38 4.60
N GLY A 57 4.92 18.19 4.38
CA GLY A 57 5.83 17.91 3.27
C GLY A 57 5.15 18.14 1.92
N TYR A 58 3.96 17.61 1.71
CA TYR A 58 3.16 17.82 0.49
C TYR A 58 2.92 19.31 0.20
N LYS A 59 2.47 20.07 1.20
CA LYS A 59 2.18 21.51 1.05
C LYS A 59 3.42 22.33 0.72
N SER A 60 4.58 21.96 1.26
CA SER A 60 5.83 22.70 1.03
C SER A 60 6.58 22.26 -0.24
N GLU A 61 6.24 21.11 -0.81
CA GLU A 61 6.93 20.55 -1.98
C GLU A 61 6.56 21.32 -3.25
N LYS A 62 7.56 21.54 -4.11
CA LYS A 62 7.38 22.22 -5.41
C LYS A 62 7.46 21.26 -6.60
N SER A 63 8.17 20.15 -6.45
CA SER A 63 8.30 19.14 -7.49
C SER A 63 7.03 18.31 -7.59
N SER A 64 6.38 18.31 -8.75
CA SER A 64 5.18 17.51 -9.02
C SER A 64 5.42 16.01 -8.81
N ASN A 65 6.59 15.51 -9.23
CA ASN A 65 6.95 14.11 -9.06
C ASN A 65 7.07 13.71 -7.57
N ILE A 66 7.67 14.57 -6.73
CA ILE A 66 7.78 14.28 -5.30
C ILE A 66 6.44 14.47 -4.60
N LYS A 67 5.62 15.43 -5.02
CA LYS A 67 4.23 15.58 -4.55
C LYS A 67 3.41 14.31 -4.75
N SER A 68 3.58 13.63 -5.88
CA SER A 68 2.90 12.35 -6.13
C SER A 68 3.25 11.29 -5.09
N TYR A 69 4.50 11.23 -4.60
CA TYR A 69 4.85 10.32 -3.51
C TYR A 69 4.19 10.71 -2.19
N TYR A 70 4.10 12.00 -1.86
CA TYR A 70 3.38 12.45 -0.68
C TYR A 70 1.90 12.07 -0.72
N LEU A 71 1.23 12.28 -1.86
CA LEU A 71 -0.17 11.90 -2.07
C LEU A 71 -0.37 10.38 -1.98
N TYR A 72 0.52 9.62 -2.60
CA TYR A 72 0.52 8.16 -2.51
C TYR A 72 0.60 7.68 -1.05
N TRP A 73 1.51 8.25 -0.27
CA TRP A 73 1.69 7.85 1.13
C TRP A 73 0.62 8.39 2.06
N LEU A 74 0.01 9.53 1.75
CA LEU A 74 -1.21 9.99 2.43
C LEU A 74 -2.37 9.03 2.18
N SER A 75 -2.56 8.59 0.94
CA SER A 75 -3.55 7.58 0.57
C SER A 75 -3.32 6.28 1.35
N TYR A 76 -2.11 5.72 1.28
CA TYR A 76 -1.77 4.48 1.96
C TYR A 76 -1.95 4.56 3.49
N LEU A 77 -1.51 5.66 4.12
CA LEU A 77 -1.72 5.90 5.55
C LEU A 77 -3.20 5.96 5.90
N THR A 78 -3.98 6.73 5.12
CA THR A 78 -5.40 6.92 5.36
C THR A 78 -6.21 5.64 5.12
N TYR A 79 -5.78 4.82 4.17
CA TYR A 79 -6.29 3.46 4.00
C TYR A 79 -6.07 2.62 5.27
N TYR A 80 -4.89 2.64 5.88
CA TYR A 80 -4.65 1.91 7.13
C TYR A 80 -5.43 2.46 8.32
N LYS A 81 -5.69 3.78 8.36
CA LYS A 81 -6.66 4.37 9.32
C LYS A 81 -8.05 3.77 9.12
N SER A 82 -8.47 3.60 7.86
CA SER A 82 -9.76 2.96 7.53
C SER A 82 -9.81 1.52 8.03
N VAL A 83 -8.74 0.74 7.79
CA VAL A 83 -8.66 -0.66 8.26
C VAL A 83 -8.67 -0.73 9.79
N SER A 84 -7.99 0.19 10.48
CA SER A 84 -8.02 0.27 11.95
C SER A 84 -9.44 0.55 12.46
N ALA A 85 -10.13 1.56 11.92
CA ALA A 85 -11.51 1.89 12.28
C ALA A 85 -12.46 0.71 12.02
N PHE A 86 -12.29 0.01 10.89
CA PHE A 86 -13.07 -1.20 10.58
C PHE A 86 -12.91 -2.29 11.64
N LYS A 87 -11.68 -2.55 12.09
CA LYS A 87 -11.40 -3.54 13.14
C LYS A 87 -11.99 -3.17 14.50
N GLU A 88 -12.15 -1.88 14.76
CA GLU A 88 -12.81 -1.34 15.93
C GLU A 88 -14.35 -1.25 15.78
N SER A 89 -14.89 -1.75 14.66
CA SER A 89 -16.30 -1.70 14.30
C SER A 89 -16.84 -0.28 14.07
N ASP A 90 -15.97 0.70 13.85
CA ASP A 90 -16.30 2.07 13.48
C ASP A 90 -16.46 2.19 11.96
N MET A 91 -17.62 1.73 11.47
CA MET A 91 -17.91 1.64 10.04
C MET A 91 -17.99 3.00 9.37
N GLU A 92 -18.46 4.02 10.07
CA GLU A 92 -18.61 5.38 9.54
C GLU A 92 -17.23 6.00 9.24
N ASN A 93 -16.33 6.00 10.22
CA ASN A 93 -14.97 6.49 10.02
C ASN A 93 -14.19 5.60 9.06
N SER A 94 -14.40 4.28 9.08
CA SER A 94 -13.78 3.37 8.12
C SER A 94 -14.13 3.76 6.69
N GLN A 95 -15.42 3.92 6.37
CA GLN A 95 -15.85 4.36 5.04
C GLN A 95 -15.26 5.72 4.66
N LYS A 96 -15.36 6.70 5.55
CA LYS A 96 -14.85 8.05 5.34
C LYS A 96 -13.35 8.07 5.03
N TYR A 97 -12.55 7.29 5.77
CA TYR A 97 -11.11 7.24 5.57
C TYR A 97 -10.73 6.58 4.24
N VAL A 98 -11.37 5.46 3.84
CA VAL A 98 -11.03 4.85 2.54
C VAL A 98 -11.47 5.73 1.35
N GLU A 99 -12.56 6.46 1.46
CA GLU A 99 -12.95 7.46 0.47
C GLU A 99 -11.92 8.60 0.38
N GLN A 100 -11.44 9.09 1.52
CA GLN A 100 -10.38 10.10 1.57
C GLN A 100 -9.06 9.57 1.00
N ALA A 101 -8.72 8.30 1.24
CA ALA A 101 -7.54 7.66 0.67
C ALA A 101 -7.60 7.68 -0.87
N MET A 102 -8.70 7.22 -1.46
CA MET A 102 -8.89 7.27 -2.91
C MET A 102 -8.84 8.69 -3.47
N ASN A 103 -9.36 9.70 -2.75
CA ASN A 103 -9.30 11.10 -3.17
C ASN A 103 -7.86 11.63 -3.24
N TYR A 104 -6.97 11.24 -2.32
CA TYR A 104 -5.55 11.59 -2.43
C TYR A 104 -4.90 11.02 -3.69
N LEU A 105 -5.27 9.79 -4.09
CA LEU A 105 -4.77 9.22 -5.33
C LEU A 105 -5.27 10.00 -6.55
N GLU A 106 -6.52 10.45 -6.57
CA GLU A 106 -7.08 11.19 -7.70
C GLU A 106 -6.32 12.48 -8.01
N GLU A 107 -5.69 13.11 -7.01
CA GLU A 107 -4.85 14.29 -7.18
C GLU A 107 -3.51 14.00 -7.89
N ILE A 108 -3.10 12.72 -8.01
CA ILE A 108 -1.86 12.34 -8.69
C ILE A 108 -2.02 12.53 -10.21
N GLY A 109 -1.15 13.37 -10.79
CA GLY A 109 -1.22 13.69 -12.21
C GLY A 109 -0.80 12.54 -13.13
N ASN A 110 0.25 11.78 -12.78
CA ASN A 110 0.71 10.62 -13.55
C ASN A 110 0.16 9.33 -12.94
N LYS A 111 -0.82 8.73 -13.60
CA LYS A 111 -1.52 7.51 -13.17
C LYS A 111 -0.83 6.28 -13.75
N ASP A 112 0.21 5.84 -13.07
CA ASP A 112 0.99 4.65 -13.44
C ASP A 112 0.48 3.37 -12.76
N SER A 113 1.22 2.28 -12.90
CA SER A 113 0.91 1.00 -12.27
C SER A 113 0.86 1.06 -10.74
N GLU A 114 1.69 1.90 -10.10
CA GLU A 114 1.65 2.06 -8.64
C GLU A 114 0.34 2.71 -8.19
N TYR A 115 -0.07 3.76 -8.90
CA TYR A 115 -1.35 4.41 -8.69
C TYR A 115 -2.52 3.42 -8.76
N TYR A 116 -2.60 2.65 -9.87
CA TYR A 116 -3.71 1.72 -10.08
C TYR A 116 -3.67 0.52 -9.14
N SER A 117 -2.48 0.10 -8.70
CA SER A 117 -2.34 -0.97 -7.72
C SER A 117 -2.89 -0.57 -6.36
N LEU A 118 -2.54 0.63 -5.88
CA LEU A 118 -3.06 1.11 -4.60
C LEU A 118 -4.56 1.42 -4.69
N LEU A 119 -5.00 2.08 -5.77
CA LEU A 119 -6.42 2.36 -6.00
C LEU A 119 -7.25 1.07 -6.02
N ALA A 120 -6.80 0.02 -6.72
CA ALA A 120 -7.50 -1.26 -6.76
C ALA A 120 -7.54 -1.91 -5.36
N TYR A 121 -6.46 -1.83 -4.59
CA TYR A 121 -6.39 -2.37 -3.23
C TYR A 121 -7.42 -1.68 -2.31
N GLU A 122 -7.49 -0.37 -2.36
CA GLU A 122 -8.47 0.44 -1.62
C GLU A 122 -9.91 0.16 -2.08
N GLN A 123 -10.12 0.02 -3.39
CA GLN A 123 -11.44 -0.30 -3.96
C GLN A 123 -11.91 -1.69 -3.54
N VAL A 124 -11.04 -2.71 -3.48
CA VAL A 124 -11.43 -4.05 -2.98
C VAL A 124 -11.91 -3.95 -1.53
N PHE A 125 -11.24 -3.17 -0.70
CA PHE A 125 -11.69 -2.94 0.67
C PHE A 125 -12.99 -2.12 0.73
N TYR A 126 -13.11 -1.08 -0.10
CA TYR A 126 -14.29 -0.21 -0.14
C TYR A 126 -15.56 -0.93 -0.60
N PHE A 127 -15.44 -2.06 -1.30
CA PHE A 127 -16.58 -2.84 -1.85
C PHE A 127 -17.66 -3.12 -0.79
N GLN A 128 -17.30 -3.34 0.46
CA GLN A 128 -18.21 -3.61 1.57
C GLN A 128 -19.16 -2.44 1.91
N PHE A 129 -18.80 -1.21 1.50
CA PHE A 129 -19.61 0.01 1.71
C PHE A 129 -20.47 0.36 0.50
N VAL A 130 -20.31 -0.34 -0.62
CA VAL A 130 -21.01 -0.04 -1.87
C VAL A 130 -22.47 -0.43 -1.77
N LYS A 131 -23.36 0.52 -2.05
CA LYS A 131 -24.80 0.26 -2.08
C LYS A 131 -25.15 -0.64 -3.29
N ARG A 132 -26.14 -1.50 -3.10
CA ARG A 132 -26.56 -2.48 -4.13
C ARG A 132 -26.83 -1.84 -5.51
N GLN A 133 -27.44 -0.67 -5.53
CA GLN A 133 -27.75 0.08 -6.76
C GLN A 133 -26.51 0.55 -7.53
N ASP A 134 -25.41 0.80 -6.83
CA ASP A 134 -24.17 1.35 -7.39
C ASP A 134 -23.15 0.25 -7.71
N MET A 135 -23.45 -1.00 -7.33
CA MET A 135 -22.51 -2.12 -7.37
C MET A 135 -21.98 -2.39 -8.77
N PHE A 136 -22.82 -2.34 -9.80
CA PHE A 136 -22.40 -2.60 -11.19
C PHE A 136 -21.38 -1.56 -11.67
N ILE A 137 -21.68 -0.27 -11.43
CA ILE A 137 -20.78 0.83 -11.81
C ILE A 137 -19.46 0.74 -11.05
N PHE A 138 -19.53 0.38 -9.76
CA PHE A 138 -18.34 0.23 -8.95
C PHE A 138 -17.46 -0.94 -9.41
N MET A 139 -18.06 -2.08 -9.73
CA MET A 139 -17.34 -3.26 -10.24
C MET A 139 -16.64 -2.98 -11.57
N ASP A 140 -17.24 -2.18 -12.45
CA ASP A 140 -16.58 -1.74 -13.70
C ASP A 140 -15.34 -0.91 -13.40
N LYS A 141 -15.43 0.06 -12.49
CA LYS A 141 -14.30 0.87 -12.04
C LYS A 141 -13.17 0.03 -11.43
N LEU A 142 -13.51 -0.88 -10.52
CA LEU A 142 -12.53 -1.79 -9.89
C LEU A 142 -11.85 -2.68 -10.94
N SER A 143 -12.63 -3.29 -11.84
CA SER A 143 -12.10 -4.12 -12.93
C SER A 143 -11.11 -3.34 -13.81
N LYS A 144 -11.43 -2.08 -14.11
CA LYS A 144 -10.54 -1.20 -14.88
C LYS A 144 -9.25 -0.88 -14.10
N SER A 145 -9.33 -0.62 -12.81
CA SER A 145 -8.14 -0.37 -11.97
C SER A 145 -7.24 -1.61 -11.91
N LEU A 146 -7.79 -2.80 -11.67
CA LEU A 146 -7.07 -4.07 -11.65
C LEU A 146 -6.36 -4.35 -13.00
N LYS A 147 -7.07 -4.12 -14.11
CA LYS A 147 -6.52 -4.29 -15.45
C LYS A 147 -5.37 -3.33 -15.71
N LEU A 148 -5.56 -2.03 -15.48
CA LEU A 148 -4.55 -1.00 -15.71
C LEU A 148 -3.32 -1.18 -14.82
N ALA A 149 -3.47 -1.64 -13.58
CA ALA A 149 -2.35 -1.98 -12.71
C ALA A 149 -1.39 -2.97 -13.39
N MET A 150 -1.91 -4.03 -14.02
CA MET A 150 -1.11 -5.04 -14.71
C MET A 150 -0.59 -4.57 -16.07
N GLU A 151 -1.41 -3.89 -16.87
CA GLU A 151 -1.03 -3.43 -18.22
C GLU A 151 0.09 -2.38 -18.18
N LEU A 152 0.04 -1.47 -17.21
CA LEU A 152 1.06 -0.43 -17.04
C LEU A 152 2.29 -0.91 -16.25
N GLY A 153 2.24 -2.07 -15.61
CA GLY A 153 3.31 -2.58 -14.77
C GLY A 153 3.50 -4.08 -14.80
N ALA A 154 3.90 -4.62 -15.95
CA ALA A 154 4.16 -6.06 -16.12
C ALA A 154 5.25 -6.62 -15.17
N SER A 155 6.07 -5.76 -14.57
CA SER A 155 7.09 -6.10 -13.57
C SER A 155 6.79 -5.54 -12.17
N ASN A 156 5.58 -4.98 -11.95
CA ASN A 156 5.20 -4.45 -10.66
C ASN A 156 4.57 -5.55 -9.77
N PRO A 157 5.21 -5.99 -8.68
CA PRO A 157 4.68 -7.04 -7.81
C PRO A 157 3.33 -6.64 -7.17
N ARG A 158 3.10 -5.36 -6.90
CA ARG A 158 1.84 -4.86 -6.32
C ARG A 158 0.65 -5.07 -7.24
N ALA A 159 0.86 -4.89 -8.56
CA ALA A 159 -0.18 -5.14 -9.57
C ALA A 159 -0.65 -6.61 -9.55
N PHE A 160 0.28 -7.56 -9.42
CA PHE A 160 -0.05 -8.98 -9.32
C PHE A 160 -0.65 -9.33 -7.95
N PHE A 161 -0.12 -8.75 -6.89
CA PHE A 161 -0.67 -8.93 -5.55
C PHE A 161 -2.14 -8.51 -5.47
N VAL A 162 -2.50 -7.29 -5.91
CA VAL A 162 -3.88 -6.81 -5.79
C VAL A 162 -4.87 -7.60 -6.65
N ASN A 163 -4.44 -8.08 -7.81
CA ASN A 163 -5.24 -8.99 -8.63
C ASN A 163 -5.42 -10.35 -7.95
N GLY A 164 -4.37 -10.91 -7.33
CA GLY A 164 -4.44 -12.13 -6.52
C GLY A 164 -5.30 -11.95 -5.28
N TYR A 165 -5.19 -10.80 -4.62
CA TYR A 165 -6.01 -10.42 -3.47
C TYR A 165 -7.49 -10.35 -3.83
N TYR A 166 -7.84 -9.68 -4.93
CA TYR A 166 -9.20 -9.63 -5.45
C TYR A 166 -9.74 -11.04 -5.79
N ASP A 167 -8.97 -11.86 -6.51
CA ASP A 167 -9.37 -13.24 -6.86
C ASP A 167 -9.57 -14.11 -5.61
N TYR A 168 -8.72 -13.95 -4.59
CA TYR A 168 -8.83 -14.70 -3.34
C TYR A 168 -10.11 -14.38 -2.56
N TYR A 169 -10.46 -13.08 -2.44
CA TYR A 169 -11.67 -12.67 -1.71
C TYR A 169 -12.95 -12.76 -2.54
N THR A 170 -12.84 -12.94 -3.84
CA THR A 170 -14.03 -13.21 -4.67
C THR A 170 -14.53 -14.63 -4.39
N PRO A 171 -15.82 -14.82 -4.04
CA PRO A 171 -16.36 -16.16 -3.82
C PRO A 171 -16.27 -17.05 -5.06
N LYS A 172 -16.11 -18.37 -4.86
CA LYS A 172 -15.93 -19.34 -5.96
C LYS A 172 -17.11 -19.35 -6.94
N GLU A 173 -18.33 -19.15 -6.46
CA GLU A 173 -19.55 -19.05 -7.25
C GLU A 173 -19.57 -17.85 -8.19
N TYR A 174 -18.81 -16.80 -7.89
CA TYR A 174 -18.59 -15.64 -8.77
C TYR A 174 -17.27 -15.70 -9.54
N GLY A 175 -16.64 -16.87 -9.58
CA GLY A 175 -15.45 -17.13 -10.38
C GLY A 175 -14.12 -16.85 -9.71
N GLY A 176 -14.10 -16.54 -8.42
CA GLY A 176 -12.89 -16.32 -7.64
C GLY A 176 -12.11 -17.59 -7.29
N LYS A 177 -10.97 -17.41 -6.65
CA LYS A 177 -10.01 -18.43 -6.20
C LYS A 177 -9.46 -19.32 -7.32
N LYS A 178 -9.49 -18.85 -8.57
CA LYS A 178 -9.00 -19.58 -9.75
C LYS A 178 -7.58 -19.19 -10.14
N LYS A 179 -7.20 -17.96 -9.86
CA LYS A 179 -5.91 -17.37 -10.27
C LYS A 179 -5.06 -16.94 -9.07
N THR A 180 -5.57 -17.12 -7.85
CA THR A 180 -4.91 -16.66 -6.61
C THR A 180 -3.47 -17.16 -6.52
N GLU A 181 -3.24 -18.47 -6.65
CA GLU A 181 -1.91 -19.07 -6.55
C GLU A 181 -0.96 -18.51 -7.62
N GLU A 182 -1.40 -18.50 -8.89
CA GLU A 182 -0.62 -18.00 -10.02
C GLU A 182 -0.19 -16.54 -9.83
N LEU A 183 -1.15 -15.67 -9.49
CA LEU A 183 -0.92 -14.24 -9.35
C LEU A 183 -0.01 -13.92 -8.16
N LEU A 184 -0.22 -14.56 -7.02
CA LEU A 184 0.60 -14.34 -5.84
C LEU A 184 2.02 -14.87 -6.02
N LEU A 185 2.20 -16.05 -6.64
CA LEU A 185 3.53 -16.55 -7.01
C LEU A 185 4.23 -15.61 -8.00
N LYS A 186 3.49 -15.02 -8.94
CA LYS A 186 4.06 -14.03 -9.86
C LYS A 186 4.55 -12.80 -9.11
N ALA A 187 3.75 -12.27 -8.18
CA ALA A 187 4.14 -11.14 -7.34
C ALA A 187 5.41 -11.42 -6.51
N ILE A 188 5.51 -12.60 -5.91
CA ILE A 188 6.66 -13.05 -5.11
C ILE A 188 7.95 -13.12 -5.95
N ASN A 189 7.85 -13.58 -7.18
CA ASN A 189 8.99 -13.81 -8.06
C ASN A 189 9.46 -12.56 -8.82
N LEU A 190 8.71 -11.45 -8.75
CA LEU A 190 9.12 -10.19 -9.39
C LEU A 190 10.12 -9.44 -8.52
N ASN A 191 11.05 -8.75 -9.21
CA ASN A 191 12.03 -7.90 -8.55
C ASN A 191 11.33 -6.69 -7.90
N ASN A 192 11.48 -6.55 -6.59
CA ASN A 192 10.97 -5.43 -5.81
C ASN A 192 12.14 -4.59 -5.26
N SER A 193 13.11 -4.25 -6.10
CA SER A 193 14.25 -3.43 -5.68
C SER A 193 13.79 -2.08 -5.14
N PRO A 194 14.24 -1.71 -3.93
CA PRO A 194 13.90 -0.42 -3.35
C PRO A 194 14.34 0.74 -4.26
N ARG A 195 13.44 1.68 -4.47
CA ARG A 195 13.73 2.98 -5.11
C ARG A 195 13.39 4.08 -4.11
N PRO A 196 14.07 5.23 -4.15
CA PRO A 196 13.76 6.33 -3.24
C PRO A 196 12.26 6.65 -3.26
N PHE A 197 11.65 6.67 -2.08
CA PHE A 197 10.23 7.00 -1.83
C PHE A 197 9.19 6.03 -2.42
N ALA A 198 9.60 5.06 -3.24
CA ALA A 198 8.68 4.11 -3.86
C ALA A 198 8.20 3.05 -2.84
N PRO A 199 6.97 2.50 -3.02
CA PRO A 199 6.45 1.45 -2.16
C PRO A 199 7.20 0.12 -2.34
N THR A 200 7.24 -0.66 -1.27
CA THR A 200 7.81 -2.01 -1.24
C THR A 200 6.81 -3.08 -0.77
N TRP A 201 5.57 -2.69 -0.42
CA TRP A 201 4.51 -3.62 -0.07
C TRP A 201 4.14 -4.58 -1.23
N GLY A 202 3.29 -5.52 -0.98
CA GLY A 202 2.77 -6.47 -1.96
C GLY A 202 3.51 -7.81 -1.98
N VAL A 203 4.83 -7.84 -1.80
CA VAL A 203 5.58 -9.12 -1.80
C VAL A 203 5.38 -9.89 -0.49
N ALA A 204 5.59 -9.23 0.67
CA ALA A 204 5.32 -9.84 1.98
C ALA A 204 3.85 -10.22 2.14
N ASP A 205 2.95 -9.35 1.65
CA ASP A 205 1.51 -9.57 1.63
C ASP A 205 1.13 -10.77 0.76
N SER A 206 1.82 -10.96 -0.39
CA SER A 206 1.63 -12.13 -1.26
C SER A 206 2.02 -13.42 -0.58
N TYR A 207 3.13 -13.45 0.16
CA TYR A 207 3.50 -14.62 0.97
C TYR A 207 2.43 -14.92 2.02
N SER A 208 2.01 -13.90 2.76
CA SER A 208 1.00 -14.05 3.81
C SER A 208 -0.32 -14.62 3.26
N LEU A 209 -0.80 -14.05 2.16
CA LEU A 209 -2.05 -14.48 1.54
C LEU A 209 -1.95 -15.87 0.91
N LEU A 210 -0.81 -16.21 0.30
CA LEU A 210 -0.57 -17.50 -0.31
C LEU A 210 -0.50 -18.61 0.75
N ILE A 211 0.10 -18.35 1.92
CA ILE A 211 0.11 -19.27 3.05
C ILE A 211 -1.33 -19.54 3.52
N GLN A 212 -2.14 -18.48 3.67
CA GLN A 212 -3.55 -18.62 4.05
C GLN A 212 -4.33 -19.44 3.02
N TYR A 213 -4.14 -19.14 1.72
CA TYR A 213 -4.76 -19.87 0.63
C TYR A 213 -4.46 -21.38 0.68
N TYR A 214 -3.20 -21.75 0.91
CA TYR A 214 -2.82 -23.16 1.04
C TYR A 214 -3.40 -23.82 2.30
N LEU A 215 -3.44 -23.12 3.44
CA LEU A 215 -4.06 -23.62 4.67
C LEU A 215 -5.56 -23.89 4.47
N GLU A 216 -6.29 -22.96 3.83
CA GLU A 216 -7.72 -23.13 3.51
C GLU A 216 -8.00 -24.30 2.56
N ASN A 217 -7.06 -24.60 1.65
CA ASN A 217 -7.16 -25.74 0.75
C ASN A 217 -6.60 -27.04 1.32
N GLY A 218 -6.16 -27.05 2.59
CA GLY A 218 -5.63 -28.22 3.27
C GLY A 218 -4.19 -28.61 2.87
N ASP A 219 -3.51 -27.80 2.05
CA ASP A 219 -2.12 -28.04 1.60
C ASP A 219 -1.11 -27.49 2.62
N LYS A 220 -1.03 -28.15 3.76
CA LYS A 220 -0.08 -27.76 4.83
C LYS A 220 1.38 -27.83 4.38
N ALA A 221 1.73 -28.69 3.46
CA ALA A 221 3.10 -28.82 2.97
C ALA A 221 3.53 -27.58 2.21
N LYS A 222 2.70 -27.10 1.26
CA LYS A 222 2.95 -25.84 0.55
C LYS A 222 2.90 -24.64 1.48
N ALA A 223 1.92 -24.57 2.41
CA ALA A 223 1.83 -23.50 3.38
C ALA A 223 3.13 -23.35 4.20
N ASN A 224 3.65 -24.47 4.72
CA ASN A 224 4.89 -24.49 5.51
C ASN A 224 6.11 -24.11 4.65
N ALA A 225 6.20 -24.59 3.41
CA ALA A 225 7.28 -24.24 2.49
C ALA A 225 7.31 -22.73 2.22
N MET A 226 6.16 -22.11 1.96
CA MET A 226 6.05 -20.65 1.77
C MET A 226 6.36 -19.88 3.04
N PHE A 227 5.92 -20.36 4.21
CA PHE A 227 6.23 -19.75 5.49
C PHE A 227 7.75 -19.70 5.75
N LEU A 228 8.45 -20.81 5.52
CA LEU A 228 9.90 -20.90 5.71
C LEU A 228 10.68 -19.97 4.75
N GLN A 229 10.19 -19.75 3.54
CA GLN A 229 10.76 -18.76 2.63
C GLN A 229 10.48 -17.34 3.11
N ALA A 230 9.22 -17.06 3.46
CA ALA A 230 8.77 -15.75 3.89
C ALA A 230 9.52 -15.22 5.12
N ILE A 231 9.71 -16.08 6.15
CA ILE A 231 10.37 -15.68 7.40
C ILE A 231 11.86 -15.36 7.22
N LYS A 232 12.51 -15.93 6.20
CA LYS A 232 13.90 -15.57 5.85
C LYS A 232 14.01 -14.18 5.23
N LEU A 233 13.01 -13.78 4.44
CA LEU A 233 12.99 -12.51 3.71
C LEU A 233 12.37 -11.38 4.55
N PHE A 234 11.38 -11.72 5.36
CA PHE A 234 10.57 -10.77 6.15
C PHE A 234 10.47 -11.21 7.61
N PRO A 235 11.59 -11.30 8.35
CA PRO A 235 11.63 -11.87 9.70
C PRO A 235 10.82 -11.09 10.74
N THR A 236 10.51 -9.82 10.45
CA THR A 236 9.74 -8.93 11.34
C THR A 236 8.28 -8.74 10.93
N SER A 237 7.83 -9.34 9.82
CA SER A 237 6.45 -9.21 9.36
C SER A 237 5.49 -9.89 10.33
N GLN A 238 4.67 -9.08 11.01
CA GLN A 238 3.70 -9.59 12.00
C GLN A 238 2.63 -10.48 11.36
N ASP A 239 2.22 -10.18 10.14
CA ASP A 239 1.21 -10.95 9.43
C ASP A 239 1.72 -12.36 9.08
N ILE A 240 2.98 -12.46 8.65
CA ILE A 240 3.62 -13.76 8.43
C ILE A 240 3.81 -14.50 9.75
N LEU A 241 4.32 -13.82 10.79
CA LEU A 241 4.59 -14.44 12.09
C LEU A 241 3.32 -15.02 12.76
N ARG A 242 2.17 -14.37 12.61
CA ARG A 242 0.88 -14.86 13.14
C ARG A 242 0.45 -16.18 12.53
N LEU A 243 0.80 -16.46 11.28
CA LEU A 243 0.45 -17.68 10.58
C LEU A 243 1.17 -18.92 11.13
N LYS A 244 2.30 -18.75 11.84
CA LYS A 244 3.04 -19.84 12.47
C LYS A 244 2.16 -20.77 13.34
N LYS A 245 1.15 -20.22 13.98
CA LYS A 245 0.25 -20.97 14.88
C LYS A 245 -0.74 -21.88 14.14
N GLN A 246 -0.86 -21.71 12.82
CA GLN A 246 -1.84 -22.44 12.01
C GLN A 246 -1.18 -23.55 11.17
N LEU A 247 0.14 -23.54 11.09
CA LEU A 247 0.96 -24.55 10.42
C LEU A 247 1.15 -25.80 11.30
#